data_37924b718c81d6da416f22497cb9105f
#
_entry.id   37924b718c81d6da416f22497cb9105f
#
_cell.length_a   1.000
_cell.length_b   1.000
_cell.length_c   1.000
_cell.angle_alpha   90.00
_cell.angle_beta   90.00
_cell.angle_gamma   90.00
#
_symmetry.space_group_name_H-M   'P 1'
#
loop_
_entity.id
_entity.type
_entity.pdbx_description
1 polymer ?
#
loop_
_entity_poly.entity_id
_entity_poly.type
_entity_poly.pdbx_seq_one_letter_code
_entity_poly.pdbx_strand_id
1 'polypeptide(L)'
;MEPVIAVVCCLVLSTGLVDGQSLEMEPIWLTVSSLYRTPIQGAALIDREIQLNWVEGVEEVALFTSDPTFNQTPVVRIKTEDYPEGMYQSSYSLARPTLVGGWELDHPGPQESGDHCLNFWIGSYRNDTLEQVECLKIRPTWMSDNRLSIGGLSLTSLVWPGTHNSGCYRRGDTLSQRDTLARFVLTQDQDVWSQLVYGVRYIDLRVGFYPPKRWNSSEQIRHESSLWINHDLIKVRPLVPVLREVRQFLEKAEGEIVLLDLHRFPVGFSGRHPRHNRLVELLERELREVAVEYRGGWPSLDTLWQNDPRGRVIITYGDNEVVKKHSWLWPPVRQQWGNQQTVTGLEEFLECCMNDTELRDSRRGLWAAMAQLTPGQMDLLFNPKASLRTMANTVNSKLTGWLRDRWWQQANIVTSDFFLGNNVVDVAIAASMEKGNAFKRYELM
;
A
#
# COMPACT_ATOMS: atom_id res chain seq x y z
N MET A 1 -2.33 9.44 28.01
CA MET A 1 -3.80 9.50 27.88
C MET A 1 -4.06 10.58 26.86
N GLU A 2 -4.18 10.21 25.61
CA GLU A 2 -4.63 11.11 24.56
C GLU A 2 -6.17 11.06 24.54
N PRO A 3 -6.84 12.19 24.22
CA PRO A 3 -8.27 12.21 24.20
C PRO A 3 -8.78 11.26 23.11
N VAL A 4 -9.62 10.32 23.51
CA VAL A 4 -10.50 9.58 22.61
C VAL A 4 -11.31 10.64 21.88
N ILE A 5 -10.99 10.91 20.62
CA ILE A 5 -11.87 11.69 19.75
C ILE A 5 -13.09 10.82 19.60
N ALA A 6 -14.13 11.22 20.32
CA ALA A 6 -15.45 10.62 20.22
C ALA A 6 -15.87 10.71 18.75
N VAL A 7 -16.11 9.56 18.16
CA VAL A 7 -16.81 9.45 16.88
C VAL A 7 -18.17 10.07 17.07
N VAL A 8 -18.31 11.33 16.67
CA VAL A 8 -19.63 11.92 16.44
C VAL A 8 -20.14 11.21 15.19
N CYS A 9 -20.95 10.17 15.40
CA CYS A 9 -21.72 9.55 14.33
C CYS A 9 -22.53 10.66 13.66
N CYS A 10 -22.15 11.02 12.45
CA CYS A 10 -22.98 11.80 11.57
C CYS A 10 -24.26 11.02 11.28
N LEU A 11 -25.31 11.29 12.02
CA LEU A 11 -26.69 11.06 11.58
C LEU A 11 -26.98 12.06 10.45
N VAL A 12 -26.35 11.86 9.30
CA VAL A 12 -26.80 12.46 8.05
C VAL A 12 -27.77 11.44 7.44
N LEU A 13 -29.05 11.75 7.56
CA LEU A 13 -30.08 11.10 6.77
C LEU A 13 -29.65 11.17 5.30
N SER A 14 -29.29 10.04 4.75
CA SER A 14 -28.92 9.85 3.36
C SER A 14 -30.16 10.06 2.48
N THR A 15 -30.37 11.30 2.03
CA THR A 15 -31.20 11.59 0.88
C THR A 15 -30.28 11.95 -0.27
N GLY A 16 -29.93 10.96 -1.03
CA GLY A 16 -29.10 11.09 -2.24
C GLY A 16 -28.12 9.94 -2.34
N LEU A 17 -28.61 8.77 -2.71
CA LEU A 17 -27.80 7.80 -3.42
C LEU A 17 -27.25 8.51 -4.66
N VAL A 18 -26.00 8.99 -4.60
CA VAL A 18 -25.22 9.15 -5.81
C VAL A 18 -25.09 7.72 -6.31
N ASP A 19 -25.77 7.39 -7.40
CA ASP A 19 -25.58 6.13 -8.12
C ASP A 19 -24.09 6.03 -8.44
N GLY A 20 -23.34 5.38 -7.56
CA GLY A 20 -21.92 5.17 -7.71
C GLY A 20 -21.75 4.19 -8.85
N GLN A 21 -21.45 4.72 -10.04
CA GLN A 21 -21.09 3.88 -11.17
C GLN A 21 -19.84 3.09 -10.76
N SER A 22 -19.95 1.75 -10.76
CA SER A 22 -18.82 0.86 -10.52
C SER A 22 -17.71 1.17 -11.53
N LEU A 23 -16.47 1.16 -11.07
CA LEU A 23 -15.31 1.36 -11.93
C LEU A 23 -15.20 0.18 -12.91
N GLU A 24 -15.10 0.48 -14.20
CA GLU A 24 -14.91 -0.54 -15.22
C GLU A 24 -13.50 -1.13 -15.11
N MET A 25 -13.43 -2.41 -14.84
CA MET A 25 -12.19 -3.19 -14.68
C MET A 25 -12.40 -4.62 -15.15
N GLU A 26 -11.30 -5.35 -15.34
CA GLU A 26 -11.37 -6.79 -15.60
C GLU A 26 -12.16 -7.51 -14.51
N PRO A 27 -13.09 -8.41 -14.89
CA PRO A 27 -13.99 -9.06 -13.93
C PRO A 27 -13.33 -10.19 -13.12
N ILE A 28 -12.08 -10.53 -13.44
CA ILE A 28 -11.29 -11.57 -12.76
C ILE A 28 -9.92 -11.03 -12.36
N TRP A 29 -9.41 -11.44 -11.19
CA TRP A 29 -8.07 -11.05 -10.73
C TRP A 29 -7.50 -12.07 -9.76
N LEU A 30 -6.19 -12.05 -9.58
CA LEU A 30 -5.46 -12.84 -8.57
C LEU A 30 -5.07 -11.98 -7.38
N THR A 31 -5.17 -12.58 -6.19
CA THR A 31 -4.59 -12.06 -4.94
C THR A 31 -3.78 -13.14 -4.24
N VAL A 32 -3.03 -12.75 -3.21
CA VAL A 32 -2.21 -13.66 -2.41
C VAL A 32 -2.71 -13.61 -0.98
N SER A 33 -3.15 -14.73 -0.44
CA SER A 33 -3.69 -14.82 0.92
C SER A 33 -2.77 -14.12 1.94
N SER A 34 -3.34 -13.35 2.84
CA SER A 34 -2.60 -12.80 3.99
C SER A 34 -2.22 -13.89 4.99
N LEU A 35 -2.88 -15.05 4.94
CA LEU A 35 -2.54 -16.21 5.75
C LEU A 35 -1.36 -16.98 5.13
N TYR A 36 -0.72 -17.80 5.93
CA TYR A 36 0.35 -18.69 5.49
C TYR A 36 0.13 -20.10 6.03
N ARG A 37 0.64 -21.08 5.30
CA ARG A 37 0.67 -22.48 5.81
C ARG A 37 1.79 -22.61 6.83
N THR A 38 1.45 -23.17 7.99
CA THR A 38 2.46 -23.55 8.99
C THR A 38 3.04 -24.91 8.57
N PRO A 39 4.33 -25.04 8.29
CA PRO A 39 4.91 -26.35 8.01
C PRO A 39 4.82 -27.27 9.23
N ILE A 40 4.63 -28.54 8.98
CA ILE A 40 4.48 -29.56 10.04
C ILE A 40 5.80 -29.80 10.76
N GLN A 41 6.95 -29.49 10.16
CA GLN A 41 8.29 -29.62 10.78
C GLN A 41 9.27 -28.59 10.22
N GLY A 42 9.97 -27.85 11.08
CA GLY A 42 11.08 -26.98 10.71
C GLY A 42 10.75 -25.51 10.54
N ALA A 43 11.63 -24.74 9.91
CA ALA A 43 11.47 -23.32 9.66
C ALA A 43 10.23 -23.07 8.77
N ALA A 44 9.35 -22.20 9.24
CA ALA A 44 8.17 -21.83 8.47
C ALA A 44 8.59 -20.98 7.26
N LEU A 45 8.59 -21.56 6.08
CA LEU A 45 8.50 -20.79 4.84
C LEU A 45 7.16 -20.06 4.88
N ILE A 46 7.14 -18.77 4.56
CA ILE A 46 5.89 -18.04 4.37
C ILE A 46 5.36 -18.41 3.00
N ASP A 47 4.62 -19.49 2.98
CA ASP A 47 4.00 -20.01 1.78
C ASP A 47 2.54 -19.52 1.78
N ARG A 48 2.23 -18.57 0.88
CA ARG A 48 0.94 -17.88 0.82
C ARG A 48 0.18 -18.33 -0.41
N GLU A 49 -1.05 -18.78 -0.20
CA GLU A 49 -1.87 -19.33 -1.26
C GLU A 49 -2.38 -18.27 -2.22
N ILE A 50 -2.41 -18.61 -3.52
CA ILE A 50 -3.02 -17.81 -4.57
C ILE A 50 -4.53 -17.90 -4.44
N GLN A 51 -5.19 -16.76 -4.53
CA GLN A 51 -6.65 -16.62 -4.51
C GLN A 51 -7.13 -16.16 -5.88
N LEU A 52 -8.12 -16.87 -6.42
CA LEU A 52 -8.85 -16.49 -7.62
C LEU A 52 -10.04 -15.66 -7.20
N ASN A 53 -10.25 -14.51 -7.81
CA ASN A 53 -11.35 -13.62 -7.48
C ASN A 53 -12.09 -13.24 -8.77
N TRP A 54 -13.39 -12.96 -8.65
CA TRP A 54 -14.25 -12.61 -9.77
C TRP A 54 -15.44 -11.74 -9.33
N VAL A 55 -16.05 -11.07 -10.31
CA VAL A 55 -17.34 -10.38 -10.12
C VAL A 55 -18.51 -11.27 -10.50
N GLU A 56 -19.71 -10.86 -10.12
CA GLU A 56 -20.95 -11.54 -10.52
C GLU A 56 -21.07 -11.67 -12.05
N GLY A 57 -21.57 -12.81 -12.53
CA GLY A 57 -21.76 -13.07 -13.96
C GLY A 57 -20.64 -13.86 -14.63
N VAL A 58 -19.50 -14.07 -13.98
CA VAL A 58 -18.46 -15.02 -14.42
C VAL A 58 -18.94 -16.45 -14.11
N GLU A 59 -18.90 -17.37 -15.09
CA GLU A 59 -19.42 -18.74 -14.94
C GLU A 59 -18.37 -19.70 -14.36
N GLU A 60 -17.14 -19.67 -14.90
CA GLU A 60 -16.04 -20.51 -14.44
C GLU A 60 -14.73 -19.70 -14.44
N VAL A 61 -13.84 -20.04 -13.52
CA VAL A 61 -12.46 -19.51 -13.49
C VAL A 61 -11.45 -20.64 -13.36
N ALA A 62 -10.27 -20.38 -13.93
CA ALA A 62 -9.18 -21.35 -13.90
C ALA A 62 -7.84 -20.67 -13.54
N LEU A 63 -6.99 -21.39 -12.81
CA LEU A 63 -5.62 -21.00 -12.48
C LEU A 63 -4.63 -21.69 -13.41
N PHE A 64 -3.63 -20.93 -13.85
CA PHE A 64 -2.53 -21.42 -14.66
C PHE A 64 -1.19 -20.99 -14.07
N THR A 65 -0.15 -21.76 -14.31
CA THR A 65 1.25 -21.47 -13.91
C THR A 65 2.11 -20.96 -15.08
N SER A 66 1.49 -20.78 -16.24
CA SER A 66 2.06 -20.16 -17.44
C SER A 66 0.93 -19.52 -18.24
N ASP A 67 1.25 -18.65 -19.17
CA ASP A 67 0.28 -17.90 -19.97
C ASP A 67 -0.68 -18.85 -20.74
N PRO A 68 -1.99 -18.83 -20.45
CA PRO A 68 -2.96 -19.72 -21.07
C PRO A 68 -3.22 -19.43 -22.56
N THR A 69 -2.84 -18.28 -23.08
CA THR A 69 -2.98 -17.97 -24.51
C THR A 69 -2.13 -18.88 -25.39
N PHE A 70 -1.15 -19.59 -24.84
CA PHE A 70 -0.32 -20.59 -25.50
C PHE A 70 -0.82 -22.03 -25.28
N ASN A 71 -2.13 -22.25 -25.23
CA ASN A 71 -2.78 -23.57 -25.08
C ASN A 71 -2.33 -24.37 -23.84
N GLN A 72 -2.20 -23.68 -22.71
CA GLN A 72 -1.82 -24.30 -21.44
C GLN A 72 -3.04 -25.00 -20.79
N THR A 73 -2.77 -26.09 -20.08
CA THR A 73 -3.78 -26.75 -19.27
C THR A 73 -3.87 -26.08 -17.88
N PRO A 74 -5.07 -25.72 -17.40
CA PRO A 74 -5.24 -25.15 -16.07
C PRO A 74 -4.84 -26.15 -14.98
N VAL A 75 -4.20 -25.66 -13.93
CA VAL A 75 -3.86 -26.44 -12.73
C VAL A 75 -5.03 -26.51 -11.75
N VAL A 76 -5.99 -25.57 -11.86
CA VAL A 76 -7.27 -25.55 -11.15
C VAL A 76 -8.31 -25.00 -12.11
N ARG A 77 -9.51 -25.57 -12.15
CA ARG A 77 -10.69 -25.00 -12.82
C ARG A 77 -11.91 -25.26 -11.94
N ILE A 78 -12.68 -24.23 -11.69
CA ILE A 78 -13.84 -24.26 -10.79
C ILE A 78 -15.02 -23.52 -11.39
N LYS A 79 -16.23 -23.93 -11.01
CA LYS A 79 -17.44 -23.17 -11.25
C LYS A 79 -17.64 -22.13 -10.16
N THR A 80 -17.96 -20.92 -10.55
CA THR A 80 -18.12 -19.80 -9.63
C THR A 80 -19.37 -19.92 -8.76
N GLU A 81 -20.40 -20.62 -9.23
CA GLU A 81 -21.62 -20.91 -8.48
C GLU A 81 -21.39 -21.67 -7.16
N ASP A 82 -20.30 -22.46 -7.08
CA ASP A 82 -19.92 -23.20 -5.88
C ASP A 82 -19.29 -22.31 -4.80
N TYR A 83 -18.96 -21.04 -5.13
CA TYR A 83 -18.25 -20.09 -4.26
C TYR A 83 -18.93 -18.71 -4.28
N PRO A 84 -20.09 -18.56 -3.61
CA PRO A 84 -20.90 -17.33 -3.66
C PRO A 84 -20.20 -16.08 -3.09
N GLU A 85 -19.09 -16.26 -2.40
CA GLU A 85 -18.27 -15.14 -1.87
C GLU A 85 -17.43 -14.43 -2.95
N GLY A 86 -17.43 -14.93 -4.20
CA GLY A 86 -16.67 -14.37 -5.32
C GLY A 86 -15.16 -14.62 -5.22
N MET A 87 -14.73 -15.65 -4.46
CA MET A 87 -13.32 -15.97 -4.26
C MET A 87 -13.11 -17.47 -4.01
N TYR A 88 -12.04 -18.01 -4.57
CA TYR A 88 -11.55 -19.36 -4.31
C TYR A 88 -10.07 -19.31 -3.87
N GLN A 89 -9.76 -19.95 -2.74
CA GLN A 89 -8.40 -20.11 -2.27
C GLN A 89 -7.81 -21.40 -2.80
N SER A 90 -6.82 -21.30 -3.68
CA SER A 90 -6.17 -22.45 -4.29
C SER A 90 -5.15 -23.11 -3.34
N SER A 91 -4.68 -24.32 -3.71
CA SER A 91 -3.56 -24.96 -3.02
C SER A 91 -2.19 -24.55 -3.55
N TYR A 92 -2.15 -23.67 -4.55
CA TYR A 92 -0.92 -23.15 -5.13
C TYR A 92 -0.48 -21.92 -4.36
N SER A 93 0.82 -21.81 -4.13
CA SER A 93 1.37 -20.79 -3.27
C SER A 93 2.38 -19.91 -3.99
N LEU A 94 2.35 -18.61 -3.68
CA LEU A 94 3.42 -17.70 -4.02
C LEU A 94 4.51 -17.83 -2.96
N ALA A 95 5.58 -18.54 -3.31
CA ALA A 95 6.86 -18.44 -2.62
C ALA A 95 7.43 -17.03 -2.80
N ARG A 96 8.68 -16.77 -2.48
CA ARG A 96 9.32 -15.51 -2.82
C ARG A 96 9.41 -15.38 -4.35
N PRO A 97 8.61 -14.50 -4.98
CA PRO A 97 8.64 -14.40 -6.44
C PRO A 97 9.95 -13.77 -6.89
N THR A 98 10.49 -14.24 -8.01
CA THR A 98 11.48 -13.48 -8.77
C THR A 98 10.76 -12.31 -9.44
N LEU A 99 11.22 -11.10 -9.19
CA LEU A 99 10.67 -9.90 -9.82
C LEU A 99 11.24 -9.81 -11.24
N VAL A 100 10.38 -10.06 -12.22
CA VAL A 100 10.75 -10.12 -13.65
C VAL A 100 11.07 -8.72 -14.23
N GLY A 101 11.52 -8.63 -15.47
CA GLY A 101 11.81 -7.35 -16.13
C GLY A 101 13.01 -6.59 -15.54
N GLY A 102 13.91 -7.28 -14.84
CA GLY A 102 15.09 -6.66 -14.19
C GLY A 102 14.79 -5.94 -12.87
N TRP A 103 13.59 -6.13 -12.29
CA TRP A 103 13.16 -5.44 -11.06
C TRP A 103 13.61 -6.10 -9.75
N GLU A 104 14.51 -7.08 -9.79
CA GLU A 104 15.19 -7.52 -8.58
C GLU A 104 16.06 -6.39 -8.00
N LEU A 105 16.08 -6.22 -6.67
CA LEU A 105 16.76 -5.12 -5.99
C LEU A 105 18.21 -4.93 -6.44
N ASP A 106 18.96 -6.01 -6.53
CA ASP A 106 20.40 -6.03 -6.87
C ASP A 106 20.66 -6.32 -8.36
N HIS A 107 19.63 -6.23 -9.23
CA HIS A 107 19.82 -6.49 -10.65
C HIS A 107 20.72 -5.43 -11.30
N PRO A 108 21.83 -5.84 -11.97
CA PRO A 108 22.82 -4.89 -12.49
C PRO A 108 22.44 -4.26 -13.83
N GLY A 109 21.43 -4.82 -14.53
CA GLY A 109 21.00 -4.40 -15.86
C GLY A 109 19.88 -3.36 -15.84
N PRO A 110 19.47 -2.90 -17.03
CA PRO A 110 18.31 -2.00 -17.17
C PRO A 110 17.03 -2.71 -16.74
N GLN A 111 16.06 -1.91 -16.36
CA GLN A 111 14.70 -2.35 -16.04
C GLN A 111 13.81 -2.14 -17.25
N GLU A 112 12.88 -3.08 -17.43
CA GLU A 112 11.82 -2.97 -18.44
C GLU A 112 10.64 -2.19 -17.84
N SER A 113 10.07 -1.26 -18.61
CA SER A 113 8.86 -0.54 -18.25
C SER A 113 7.61 -1.41 -18.48
N GLY A 114 6.48 -0.96 -17.96
CA GLY A 114 5.20 -1.63 -18.12
C GLY A 114 4.90 -2.67 -17.03
N ASP A 115 3.77 -3.32 -17.22
CA ASP A 115 3.31 -4.41 -16.34
C ASP A 115 4.02 -5.71 -16.70
N HIS A 116 4.43 -6.48 -15.68
CA HIS A 116 5.07 -7.77 -15.90
C HIS A 116 4.38 -8.86 -15.11
N CYS A 117 3.85 -9.87 -15.81
CA CYS A 117 3.22 -11.03 -15.19
C CYS A 117 4.24 -11.88 -14.43
N LEU A 118 3.87 -12.29 -13.23
CA LEU A 118 4.52 -13.34 -12.48
C LEU A 118 3.99 -14.72 -12.95
N ASN A 119 4.46 -15.81 -12.34
CA ASN A 119 4.15 -17.16 -12.83
C ASN A 119 2.73 -17.67 -12.46
N PHE A 120 1.73 -16.77 -12.40
CA PHE A 120 0.35 -17.15 -12.14
C PHE A 120 -0.61 -16.34 -13.00
N TRP A 121 -1.54 -17.04 -13.68
CA TRP A 121 -2.59 -16.45 -14.49
C TRP A 121 -3.96 -16.98 -14.06
N ILE A 122 -4.98 -16.17 -14.25
CA ILE A 122 -6.38 -16.54 -14.12
C ILE A 122 -7.05 -16.36 -15.48
N GLY A 123 -7.89 -17.33 -15.86
CA GLY A 123 -8.74 -17.23 -17.03
C GLY A 123 -10.20 -17.41 -16.66
N SER A 124 -11.12 -16.68 -17.30
CA SER A 124 -12.55 -16.93 -17.21
C SER A 124 -13.03 -17.76 -18.41
N TYR A 125 -14.03 -18.60 -18.18
CA TYR A 125 -14.62 -19.42 -19.21
C TYR A 125 -16.13 -19.26 -19.27
N ARG A 126 -16.65 -19.32 -20.49
CA ARG A 126 -18.05 -19.44 -20.80
C ARG A 126 -18.25 -20.49 -21.88
N ASN A 127 -19.10 -21.49 -21.65
CA ASN A 127 -19.31 -22.59 -22.59
C ASN A 127 -18.01 -23.22 -23.09
N ASP A 128 -17.08 -23.54 -22.20
CA ASP A 128 -15.73 -24.05 -22.46
C ASP A 128 -14.81 -23.14 -23.31
N THR A 129 -15.22 -21.92 -23.60
CA THR A 129 -14.40 -20.93 -24.31
C THR A 129 -13.72 -20.00 -23.31
N LEU A 130 -12.40 -19.83 -23.43
CA LEU A 130 -11.62 -18.88 -22.65
C LEU A 130 -11.98 -17.46 -23.12
N GLU A 131 -12.58 -16.63 -22.25
CA GLU A 131 -13.04 -15.28 -22.59
C GLU A 131 -12.01 -14.21 -22.20
N GLN A 132 -11.46 -14.33 -20.99
CA GLN A 132 -10.54 -13.32 -20.44
C GLN A 132 -9.38 -13.99 -19.74
N VAL A 133 -8.25 -13.28 -19.72
CA VAL A 133 -7.02 -13.72 -19.06
C VAL A 133 -6.41 -12.54 -18.31
N GLU A 134 -6.10 -12.76 -17.06
CA GLU A 134 -5.36 -11.85 -16.22
C GLU A 134 -4.22 -12.57 -15.49
N CYS A 135 -3.26 -11.81 -14.95
CA CYS A 135 -2.13 -12.41 -14.23
C CYS A 135 -1.84 -11.70 -12.90
N LEU A 136 -1.17 -12.40 -12.00
CA LEU A 136 -0.50 -11.75 -10.88
C LEU A 136 0.72 -11.01 -11.43
N LYS A 137 0.78 -9.69 -11.25
CA LYS A 137 1.78 -8.85 -11.93
C LYS A 137 2.37 -7.77 -11.04
N ILE A 138 3.53 -7.27 -11.43
CA ILE A 138 4.17 -6.07 -10.91
C ILE A 138 3.88 -4.89 -11.83
N ARG A 139 3.90 -3.64 -11.28
CA ARG A 139 3.60 -2.40 -12.00
C ARG A 139 4.57 -1.29 -11.62
N PRO A 140 5.85 -1.48 -11.93
CA PRO A 140 6.90 -0.59 -11.43
C PRO A 140 6.84 0.80 -12.03
N THR A 141 6.28 0.98 -13.24
CA THR A 141 6.30 2.22 -14.01
C THR A 141 4.90 2.76 -14.33
N TRP A 142 3.87 2.35 -13.58
CA TRP A 142 2.49 2.64 -13.93
C TRP A 142 2.15 4.14 -14.02
N MET A 143 2.83 5.02 -13.28
CA MET A 143 2.55 6.46 -13.37
C MET A 143 3.10 7.04 -14.68
N SER A 144 4.31 6.69 -15.05
CA SER A 144 4.92 7.11 -16.32
C SER A 144 4.22 6.49 -17.52
N ASP A 145 3.82 5.22 -17.45
CA ASP A 145 3.10 4.52 -18.52
C ASP A 145 1.72 5.15 -18.78
N ASN A 146 1.05 5.65 -17.74
CA ASN A 146 -0.26 6.30 -17.83
C ASN A 146 -0.21 7.83 -17.80
N ARG A 147 0.97 8.42 -18.00
CA ARG A 147 1.19 9.88 -17.88
C ARG A 147 0.18 10.69 -18.68
N LEU A 148 -0.17 10.26 -19.89
CA LEU A 148 -1.14 10.96 -20.72
C LEU A 148 -2.52 11.05 -20.04
N SER A 149 -2.93 10.05 -19.30
CA SER A 149 -4.23 10.04 -18.61
C SER A 149 -4.18 10.80 -17.29
N ILE A 150 -3.17 10.58 -16.46
CA ILE A 150 -3.14 11.05 -15.06
C ILE A 150 -2.38 12.35 -14.83
N GLY A 151 -1.60 12.83 -15.81
CA GLY A 151 -0.68 13.97 -15.63
C GLY A 151 -1.36 15.26 -15.15
N GLY A 152 -2.57 15.55 -15.63
CA GLY A 152 -3.35 16.72 -15.21
C GLY A 152 -3.94 16.62 -13.80
N LEU A 153 -3.96 15.44 -13.18
CA LEU A 153 -4.51 15.26 -11.84
C LEU A 153 -3.61 15.87 -10.77
N SER A 154 -4.23 16.64 -9.86
CA SER A 154 -3.54 17.07 -8.64
C SER A 154 -3.24 15.89 -7.71
N LEU A 155 -2.25 16.03 -6.84
CA LEU A 155 -1.90 15.01 -5.83
C LEU A 155 -3.10 14.61 -4.95
N THR A 156 -4.03 15.54 -4.71
CA THR A 156 -5.26 15.30 -3.93
C THR A 156 -6.39 14.65 -4.72
N SER A 157 -6.31 14.63 -6.06
CA SER A 157 -7.30 14.01 -6.94
C SER A 157 -6.91 12.60 -7.36
N LEU A 158 -5.62 12.29 -7.36
CA LEU A 158 -5.09 10.96 -7.64
C LEU A 158 -5.54 9.96 -6.56
N VAL A 159 -5.74 8.70 -6.93
CA VAL A 159 -5.91 7.60 -5.97
C VAL A 159 -4.55 6.92 -5.78
N TRP A 160 -3.99 7.04 -4.58
CA TRP A 160 -2.68 6.51 -4.24
C TRP A 160 -2.81 5.14 -3.60
N PRO A 161 -2.31 4.06 -4.23
CA PRO A 161 -2.20 2.77 -3.55
C PRO A 161 -1.12 2.84 -2.49
N GLY A 162 -1.46 2.44 -1.26
CA GLY A 162 -0.57 2.55 -0.11
C GLY A 162 -0.55 1.33 0.79
N THR A 163 0.42 1.28 1.68
CA THR A 163 0.54 0.27 2.72
C THR A 163 0.60 0.91 4.10
N HIS A 164 -0.08 0.30 5.07
CA HIS A 164 -0.02 0.71 6.47
C HIS A 164 1.27 0.17 7.10
N ASN A 165 1.96 1.00 7.90
CA ASN A 165 3.23 0.64 8.54
C ASN A 165 4.18 -0.09 7.58
N SER A 166 4.42 0.49 6.42
CA SER A 166 5.10 -0.11 5.26
C SER A 166 6.47 -0.73 5.58
N GLY A 167 7.17 -0.18 6.56
CA GLY A 167 8.47 -0.69 7.02
C GLY A 167 8.39 -1.85 8.03
N CYS A 168 7.18 -2.30 8.41
CA CYS A 168 7.00 -3.37 9.40
C CYS A 168 6.89 -4.74 8.70
N TYR A 169 7.95 -5.18 8.07
CA TYR A 169 8.11 -6.49 7.41
C TYR A 169 9.36 -7.22 7.90
N ARG A 170 9.48 -8.52 7.65
CA ARG A 170 10.73 -9.27 7.88
C ARG A 170 11.48 -9.45 6.58
N ARG A 171 12.80 -9.35 6.68
CA ARG A 171 13.69 -9.76 5.60
C ARG A 171 13.97 -11.25 5.76
N GLY A 172 13.47 -12.06 4.82
CA GLY A 172 13.62 -13.52 4.82
C GLY A 172 12.31 -14.26 5.08
N ASP A 173 12.22 -15.48 4.57
CA ASP A 173 10.98 -16.27 4.49
C ASP A 173 10.69 -17.09 5.76
N THR A 174 11.49 -16.93 6.81
CA THR A 174 11.35 -17.72 8.04
C THR A 174 10.75 -16.89 9.19
N LEU A 175 9.59 -17.31 9.68
CA LEU A 175 9.04 -16.85 10.95
C LEU A 175 9.54 -17.77 12.07
N SER A 176 10.21 -17.22 13.09
CA SER A 176 10.50 -17.99 14.29
C SER A 176 9.20 -18.23 15.06
N GLN A 177 8.93 -19.47 15.41
CA GLN A 177 7.76 -19.81 16.27
C GLN A 177 7.80 -19.14 17.65
N ARG A 178 8.95 -18.61 18.07
CA ARG A 178 9.13 -17.92 19.35
C ARG A 178 8.68 -16.45 19.34
N ASP A 179 8.34 -15.92 18.15
CA ASP A 179 7.95 -14.51 18.02
C ASP A 179 6.44 -14.31 18.13
N THR A 180 5.88 -14.60 19.30
CA THR A 180 4.46 -14.30 19.59
C THR A 180 4.10 -12.83 19.37
N LEU A 181 5.06 -11.92 19.54
CA LEU A 181 4.87 -10.49 19.28
C LEU A 181 4.84 -10.19 17.76
N ALA A 182 5.54 -10.93 16.92
CA ALA A 182 5.59 -10.67 15.47
C ALA A 182 4.20 -10.70 14.81
N ARG A 183 3.27 -11.51 15.34
CA ARG A 183 1.89 -11.60 14.84
C ARG A 183 1.07 -10.32 14.97
N PHE A 184 1.48 -9.40 15.84
CA PHE A 184 0.84 -8.10 16.07
C PHE A 184 1.75 -6.92 15.71
N VAL A 185 2.88 -7.17 15.06
CA VAL A 185 3.87 -6.14 14.69
C VAL A 185 4.11 -6.07 13.20
N LEU A 186 4.10 -7.22 12.52
CA LEU A 186 4.30 -7.25 11.08
C LEU A 186 2.99 -6.95 10.36
N THR A 187 3.04 -5.96 9.49
CA THR A 187 1.91 -5.49 8.68
C THR A 187 2.08 -5.80 7.20
N GLN A 188 3.31 -6.13 6.79
CA GLN A 188 3.63 -6.43 5.40
C GLN A 188 4.53 -7.67 5.32
N ASP A 189 4.48 -8.37 4.18
CA ASP A 189 5.40 -9.46 3.84
C ASP A 189 6.56 -8.96 2.96
N GLN A 190 6.26 -8.02 2.06
CA GLN A 190 7.18 -7.48 1.09
C GLN A 190 7.99 -6.34 1.71
N ASP A 191 9.29 -6.27 1.37
CA ASP A 191 10.11 -5.10 1.65
C ASP A 191 9.62 -3.87 0.85
N VAL A 192 10.11 -2.69 1.18
CA VAL A 192 9.65 -1.44 0.54
C VAL A 192 10.00 -1.42 -0.93
N TRP A 193 11.15 -1.95 -1.33
CA TRP A 193 11.47 -2.11 -2.74
C TRP A 193 10.38 -2.90 -3.49
N SER A 194 10.06 -4.10 -3.00
CA SER A 194 9.05 -4.96 -3.62
C SER A 194 7.66 -4.29 -3.60
N GLN A 195 7.28 -3.62 -2.50
CA GLN A 195 6.01 -2.88 -2.44
C GLN A 195 5.91 -1.84 -3.57
N LEU A 196 6.98 -1.06 -3.80
CA LEU A 196 7.05 -0.06 -4.87
C LEU A 196 7.01 -0.71 -6.26
N VAL A 197 7.73 -1.81 -6.45
CA VAL A 197 7.73 -2.58 -7.71
C VAL A 197 6.35 -3.18 -8.00
N TYR A 198 5.61 -3.62 -6.99
CA TYR A 198 4.21 -4.04 -7.16
C TYR A 198 3.23 -2.89 -7.47
N GLY A 199 3.66 -1.64 -7.39
CA GLY A 199 2.86 -0.46 -7.75
C GLY A 199 2.41 0.40 -6.58
N VAL A 200 2.74 0.07 -5.34
CA VAL A 200 2.49 0.94 -4.18
C VAL A 200 3.24 2.27 -4.36
N ARG A 201 2.59 3.40 -4.02
CA ARG A 201 3.19 4.74 -4.12
C ARG A 201 3.05 5.58 -2.85
N TYR A 202 2.36 5.08 -1.85
CA TYR A 202 2.31 5.69 -0.52
C TYR A 202 2.91 4.74 0.52
N ILE A 203 3.94 5.22 1.21
CA ILE A 203 4.75 4.49 2.19
C ILE A 203 4.58 5.15 3.57
N ASP A 204 3.83 4.50 4.46
CA ASP A 204 3.60 4.96 5.85
C ASP A 204 4.74 4.48 6.77
N LEU A 205 5.49 5.42 7.33
CA LEU A 205 6.59 5.14 8.24
C LEU A 205 6.37 5.75 9.63
N ARG A 206 6.67 4.98 10.65
CA ARG A 206 6.71 5.42 12.04
C ARG A 206 8.13 5.25 12.56
N VAL A 207 8.73 6.33 13.10
CA VAL A 207 10.16 6.37 13.42
C VAL A 207 10.39 6.51 14.92
N GLY A 208 11.22 5.64 15.48
CA GLY A 208 11.70 5.71 16.86
C GLY A 208 13.18 6.07 16.92
N PHE A 209 13.57 6.80 17.97
CA PHE A 209 14.95 7.11 18.27
C PHE A 209 15.46 6.26 19.45
N TYR A 210 16.54 5.52 19.22
CA TYR A 210 17.20 4.64 20.17
C TYR A 210 18.67 5.00 20.27
N PRO A 211 19.13 5.59 21.39
CA PRO A 211 20.55 5.96 21.54
C PRO A 211 21.45 4.72 21.47
N PRO A 212 22.60 4.79 20.82
CA PRO A 212 23.53 3.66 20.75
C PRO A 212 24.09 3.32 22.11
N LYS A 213 24.27 2.02 22.38
CA LYS A 213 24.75 1.50 23.69
C LYS A 213 26.24 1.79 23.96
N ARG A 214 27.04 2.15 22.95
CA ARG A 214 28.48 2.44 23.06
C ARG A 214 28.83 3.76 22.40
N TRP A 215 29.64 4.56 23.09
CA TRP A 215 30.08 5.91 22.67
C TRP A 215 31.24 5.94 21.67
N ASN A 216 31.87 4.79 21.34
CA ASN A 216 33.14 4.72 20.58
C ASN A 216 32.96 4.57 19.05
N SER A 217 31.77 4.74 18.49
CA SER A 217 31.54 4.69 17.06
C SER A 217 31.58 6.08 16.42
N SER A 218 31.99 6.17 15.14
CA SER A 218 31.95 7.41 14.39
C SER A 218 30.56 8.05 14.44
N GLU A 219 30.49 9.37 14.29
CA GLU A 219 29.22 10.11 14.38
C GLU A 219 28.18 9.59 13.36
N GLN A 220 28.63 9.25 12.14
CA GLN A 220 27.80 8.68 11.08
C GLN A 220 27.20 7.32 11.47
N ILE A 221 27.99 6.40 12.05
CA ILE A 221 27.49 5.10 12.53
C ILE A 221 26.50 5.30 13.68
N ARG A 222 26.69 6.31 14.52
CA ARG A 222 25.75 6.64 15.62
C ARG A 222 24.41 7.14 15.09
N HIS A 223 24.41 7.96 14.02
CA HIS A 223 23.18 8.45 13.40
C HIS A 223 22.40 7.31 12.74
N GLU A 224 23.05 6.48 11.95
CA GLU A 224 22.42 5.35 11.25
C GLU A 224 21.87 4.30 12.22
N SER A 225 22.56 4.03 13.32
CA SER A 225 22.15 3.03 14.31
C SER A 225 21.08 3.49 15.29
N SER A 226 20.71 4.79 15.28
CA SER A 226 19.79 5.37 16.27
C SER A 226 18.34 5.47 15.81
N LEU A 227 18.09 5.49 14.51
CA LEU A 227 16.77 5.68 13.92
C LEU A 227 16.21 4.37 13.37
N TRP A 228 15.03 4.01 13.83
CA TRP A 228 14.42 2.72 13.54
C TRP A 228 12.95 2.88 13.16
N ILE A 229 12.48 2.00 12.30
CA ILE A 229 11.06 1.80 12.06
C ILE A 229 10.45 1.17 13.31
N ASN A 230 9.30 1.67 13.69
CA ASN A 230 8.52 1.22 14.82
C ASN A 230 7.12 0.78 14.40
N HIS A 231 6.59 -0.24 15.09
CA HIS A 231 5.16 -0.45 15.22
C HIS A 231 4.79 -0.08 16.67
N ASP A 232 4.09 1.03 16.84
CA ASP A 232 3.88 1.68 18.13
C ASP A 232 5.21 1.79 18.91
N LEU A 233 5.30 1.19 20.10
CA LEU A 233 6.51 1.22 20.92
C LEU A 233 7.53 0.14 20.55
N ILE A 234 7.20 -0.75 19.60
CA ILE A 234 8.04 -1.89 19.26
C ILE A 234 9.00 -1.53 18.14
N LYS A 235 10.28 -1.71 18.41
CA LYS A 235 11.38 -1.52 17.47
C LYS A 235 11.42 -2.66 16.46
N VAL A 236 11.35 -2.36 15.16
CA VAL A 236 11.25 -3.38 14.10
C VAL A 236 12.56 -3.52 13.33
N ARG A 237 13.00 -2.47 12.63
CA ARG A 237 14.19 -2.49 11.75
C ARG A 237 14.88 -1.14 11.66
N PRO A 238 16.15 -1.07 11.23
CA PRO A 238 16.81 0.19 10.93
C PRO A 238 16.08 0.98 9.83
N LEU A 239 16.03 2.31 9.96
CA LEU A 239 15.40 3.20 8.98
C LEU A 239 16.21 3.31 7.68
N VAL A 240 17.54 3.40 7.77
CA VAL A 240 18.41 3.68 6.61
C VAL A 240 18.21 2.71 5.44
N PRO A 241 18.16 1.38 5.62
CA PRO A 241 17.90 0.47 4.51
C PRO A 241 16.58 0.77 3.78
N VAL A 242 15.53 1.14 4.52
CA VAL A 242 14.23 1.48 3.94
C VAL A 242 14.32 2.74 3.06
N LEU A 243 15.01 3.78 3.52
CA LEU A 243 15.22 5.00 2.71
C LEU A 243 16.03 4.71 1.44
N ARG A 244 17.02 3.80 1.54
CA ARG A 244 17.83 3.39 0.38
C ARG A 244 17.01 2.56 -0.63
N GLU A 245 16.12 1.70 -0.18
CA GLU A 245 15.18 0.98 -1.05
C GLU A 245 14.30 1.96 -1.85
N VAL A 246 13.76 3.02 -1.21
CA VAL A 246 13.02 4.09 -1.89
C VAL A 246 13.90 4.82 -2.91
N ARG A 247 15.11 5.22 -2.53
CA ARG A 247 16.05 5.92 -3.42
C ARG A 247 16.39 5.07 -4.64
N GLN A 248 16.77 3.81 -4.44
CA GLN A 248 17.13 2.89 -5.51
C GLN A 248 15.97 2.64 -6.47
N PHE A 249 14.74 2.54 -5.95
CA PHE A 249 13.56 2.45 -6.80
C PHE A 249 13.41 3.67 -7.70
N LEU A 250 13.51 4.89 -7.13
CA LEU A 250 13.39 6.13 -7.88
C LEU A 250 14.53 6.37 -8.87
N GLU A 251 15.70 5.83 -8.62
CA GLU A 251 16.83 5.86 -9.57
C GLU A 251 16.59 4.99 -10.79
N LYS A 252 15.80 3.91 -10.64
CA LYS A 252 15.50 2.94 -11.71
C LYS A 252 14.14 3.19 -12.39
N ALA A 253 13.16 3.73 -11.66
CA ALA A 253 11.80 3.98 -12.14
C ALA A 253 11.63 5.46 -12.53
N GLU A 254 12.04 5.81 -13.74
CA GLU A 254 11.91 7.19 -14.22
C GLU A 254 10.44 7.62 -14.32
N GLY A 255 10.12 8.82 -13.85
CA GLY A 255 8.76 9.39 -13.91
C GLY A 255 7.83 8.94 -12.78
N GLU A 256 8.24 8.00 -11.93
CA GLU A 256 7.44 7.59 -10.78
C GLU A 256 7.57 8.59 -9.62
N ILE A 257 6.47 8.82 -8.89
CA ILE A 257 6.44 9.68 -7.71
C ILE A 257 6.02 8.84 -6.51
N VAL A 258 6.77 8.95 -5.42
CA VAL A 258 6.50 8.24 -4.16
C VAL A 258 6.14 9.24 -3.06
N LEU A 259 5.04 9.01 -2.37
CA LEU A 259 4.70 9.67 -1.11
C LEU A 259 5.34 8.91 0.05
N LEU A 260 6.33 9.49 0.70
CA LEU A 260 6.98 8.95 1.89
C LEU A 260 6.49 9.70 3.12
N ASP A 261 5.59 9.09 3.89
CA ASP A 261 4.96 9.72 5.06
C ASP A 261 5.68 9.33 6.36
N LEU A 262 6.46 10.26 6.92
CA LEU A 262 7.01 10.14 8.28
C LEU A 262 5.91 10.54 9.28
N HIS A 263 4.92 9.64 9.46
CA HIS A 263 3.64 9.97 10.08
C HIS A 263 3.74 10.19 11.60
N ARG A 264 4.45 9.30 12.32
CA ARG A 264 4.54 9.34 13.80
C ARG A 264 5.94 9.06 14.32
N PHE A 265 6.19 9.57 15.53
CA PHE A 265 7.47 9.46 16.24
C PHE A 265 7.25 8.88 17.65
N PRO A 266 6.83 7.59 17.77
CA PRO A 266 6.31 7.03 19.02
C PRO A 266 7.34 6.89 20.15
N VAL A 267 8.62 6.77 19.82
CA VAL A 267 9.69 6.56 20.80
C VAL A 267 10.78 7.62 20.65
N GLY A 268 11.03 8.31 21.74
CA GLY A 268 12.23 9.11 21.89
C GLY A 268 12.17 10.54 21.33
N PHE A 269 11.11 10.97 20.65
CA PHE A 269 11.03 12.30 20.04
C PHE A 269 10.31 13.34 20.90
N SER A 270 9.47 12.96 21.83
CA SER A 270 8.65 13.86 22.65
C SER A 270 9.47 14.98 23.26
N GLY A 271 9.15 16.26 22.92
CA GLY A 271 9.80 17.45 23.44
C GLY A 271 11.29 17.58 23.10
N ARG A 272 11.81 16.84 22.09
CA ARG A 272 13.24 16.78 21.78
C ARG A 272 13.57 17.16 20.36
N HIS A 273 13.47 18.44 20.01
CA HIS A 273 13.83 18.99 18.71
C HIS A 273 15.17 18.50 18.13
N PRO A 274 16.26 18.34 18.92
CA PRO A 274 17.53 17.85 18.35
C PRO A 274 17.45 16.46 17.72
N ARG A 275 16.45 15.64 18.08
CA ARG A 275 16.26 14.31 17.47
C ARG A 275 15.53 14.40 16.12
N HIS A 276 14.61 15.35 15.99
CA HIS A 276 14.02 15.67 14.70
C HIS A 276 15.09 16.21 13.74
N ASN A 277 16.00 17.09 14.19
CA ASN A 277 17.10 17.58 13.35
C ASN A 277 17.95 16.42 12.82
N ARG A 278 18.29 15.44 13.67
CA ARG A 278 19.04 14.25 13.22
C ARG A 278 18.30 13.42 12.19
N LEU A 279 16.97 13.28 12.33
CA LEU A 279 16.17 12.58 11.33
C LEU A 279 16.14 13.37 10.02
N VAL A 280 15.97 14.69 10.07
CA VAL A 280 16.01 15.55 8.89
C VAL A 280 17.38 15.50 8.20
N GLU A 281 18.49 15.59 8.93
CA GLU A 281 19.86 15.42 8.40
C GLU A 281 20.04 14.06 7.70
N LEU A 282 19.46 12.99 8.26
CA LEU A 282 19.46 11.68 7.62
C LEU A 282 18.65 11.68 6.32
N LEU A 283 17.44 12.25 6.33
CA LEU A 283 16.58 12.36 5.14
C LEU A 283 17.26 13.20 4.04
N GLU A 284 17.90 14.31 4.42
CA GLU A 284 18.68 15.12 3.48
C GLU A 284 19.79 14.32 2.83
N ARG A 285 20.56 13.59 3.62
CA ARG A 285 21.67 12.79 3.08
C ARG A 285 21.20 11.69 2.14
N GLU A 286 20.11 10.99 2.48
CA GLU A 286 19.68 9.82 1.72
C GLU A 286 18.75 10.17 0.53
N LEU A 287 17.95 11.25 0.63
CA LEU A 287 16.85 11.50 -0.31
C LEU A 287 16.82 12.93 -0.90
N ARG A 288 17.64 13.90 -0.43
CA ARG A 288 17.50 15.30 -0.87
C ARG A 288 17.61 15.50 -2.38
N GLU A 289 18.45 14.72 -3.04
CA GLU A 289 18.64 14.80 -4.50
C GLU A 289 17.41 14.43 -5.31
N VAL A 290 16.53 13.59 -4.74
CA VAL A 290 15.29 13.10 -5.36
C VAL A 290 14.03 13.64 -4.66
N ALA A 291 14.17 14.49 -3.64
CA ALA A 291 13.06 15.07 -2.91
C ALA A 291 12.42 16.23 -3.67
N VAL A 292 11.09 16.24 -3.73
CA VAL A 292 10.28 17.34 -4.28
C VAL A 292 10.14 18.44 -3.22
N GLU A 293 10.46 19.67 -3.55
CA GLU A 293 10.26 20.82 -2.66
C GLU A 293 8.80 21.20 -2.53
N TYR A 294 8.36 21.47 -1.31
CA TYR A 294 7.03 22.03 -1.08
C TYR A 294 6.99 23.51 -1.43
N ARG A 295 6.24 23.88 -2.45
CA ARG A 295 6.09 25.27 -2.93
C ARG A 295 4.71 25.85 -2.64
N GLY A 296 3.96 25.21 -1.72
CA GLY A 296 2.58 25.53 -1.43
C GLY A 296 1.61 24.83 -2.37
N GLY A 297 0.41 24.51 -1.85
CA GLY A 297 -0.66 23.82 -2.60
C GLY A 297 -0.35 22.36 -2.92
N TRP A 298 -1.13 21.80 -3.83
CA TRP A 298 -1.08 20.40 -4.22
C TRP A 298 -1.06 20.31 -5.75
N PRO A 299 0.11 20.40 -6.37
CA PRO A 299 0.27 20.49 -7.82
C PRO A 299 -0.24 19.23 -8.53
N SER A 300 -0.43 19.34 -9.85
CA SER A 300 -0.63 18.18 -10.71
C SER A 300 0.68 17.41 -10.93
N LEU A 301 0.58 16.16 -11.35
CA LEU A 301 1.75 15.35 -11.69
C LEU A 301 2.57 15.99 -12.82
N ASP A 302 1.93 16.54 -13.87
CA ASP A 302 2.64 17.24 -14.94
C ASP A 302 3.41 18.44 -14.44
N THR A 303 2.85 19.20 -13.48
CA THR A 303 3.54 20.31 -12.83
C THR A 303 4.82 19.84 -12.12
N LEU A 304 4.75 18.71 -11.42
CA LEU A 304 5.93 18.14 -10.75
C LEU A 304 6.97 17.66 -11.76
N TRP A 305 6.57 16.91 -12.78
CA TRP A 305 7.48 16.39 -13.81
C TRP A 305 8.16 17.49 -14.61
N GLN A 306 7.48 18.64 -14.82
CA GLN A 306 8.03 19.78 -15.55
C GLN A 306 8.97 20.64 -14.70
N ASN A 307 8.55 20.93 -13.45
CA ASN A 307 9.26 21.88 -12.59
C ASN A 307 10.38 21.24 -11.77
N ASP A 308 10.33 19.94 -11.55
CA ASP A 308 11.34 19.21 -10.79
C ASP A 308 11.60 17.82 -11.39
N PRO A 309 12.29 17.76 -12.55
CA PRO A 309 12.48 16.49 -13.26
C PRO A 309 13.30 15.44 -12.46
N ARG A 310 14.04 15.86 -11.44
CA ARG A 310 14.77 14.96 -10.53
C ARG A 310 14.02 14.67 -9.25
N GLY A 311 13.09 15.56 -8.86
CA GLY A 311 12.29 15.41 -7.66
C GLY A 311 11.19 14.37 -7.87
N ARG A 312 11.25 13.26 -7.15
CA ARG A 312 10.37 12.11 -7.30
C ARG A 312 9.89 11.54 -5.98
N VAL A 313 10.40 12.00 -4.85
CA VAL A 313 9.87 11.66 -3.53
C VAL A 313 9.28 12.89 -2.84
N ILE A 314 8.01 12.80 -2.47
CA ILE A 314 7.33 13.78 -1.63
C ILE A 314 7.42 13.27 -0.20
N ILE A 315 8.13 14.01 0.65
CA ILE A 315 8.34 13.62 2.05
C ILE A 315 7.40 14.43 2.94
N THR A 316 6.31 13.79 3.37
CA THR A 316 5.41 14.37 4.36
C THR A 316 5.92 14.07 5.78
N TYR A 317 5.72 15.01 6.70
CA TYR A 317 6.33 14.92 8.02
C TYR A 317 5.33 15.26 9.13
N GLY A 318 5.14 14.36 10.08
CA GLY A 318 4.12 14.42 11.13
C GLY A 318 4.38 15.43 12.26
N ASP A 319 5.29 16.40 12.06
CA ASP A 319 5.55 17.50 13.02
C ASP A 319 5.59 18.85 12.28
N ASN A 320 4.54 19.65 12.49
CA ASN A 320 4.38 20.96 11.82
C ASN A 320 5.48 21.97 12.16
N GLU A 321 6.10 21.91 13.35
CA GLU A 321 7.18 22.82 13.71
C GLU A 321 8.47 22.48 12.94
N VAL A 322 8.67 21.22 12.61
CA VAL A 322 9.76 20.78 11.75
C VAL A 322 9.50 21.20 10.29
N VAL A 323 8.28 20.96 9.78
CA VAL A 323 7.89 21.36 8.42
C VAL A 323 8.09 22.87 8.20
N LYS A 324 7.72 23.72 9.15
CA LYS A 324 7.94 25.17 9.06
C LYS A 324 9.41 25.58 8.92
N LYS A 325 10.34 24.77 9.42
CA LYS A 325 11.79 25.03 9.39
C LYS A 325 12.49 24.48 8.14
N HIS A 326 11.87 23.53 7.46
CA HIS A 326 12.45 22.80 6.34
C HIS A 326 11.52 22.85 5.13
N SER A 327 11.68 23.81 4.24
CA SER A 327 10.77 24.08 3.11
C SER A 327 10.64 22.94 2.11
N TRP A 328 11.50 21.95 2.15
CA TRP A 328 11.45 20.77 1.30
C TRP A 328 10.62 19.62 1.91
N LEU A 329 10.21 19.73 3.18
CA LEU A 329 9.27 18.81 3.79
C LEU A 329 7.82 19.27 3.55
N TRP A 330 6.95 18.32 3.28
CA TRP A 330 5.54 18.57 3.01
C TRP A 330 4.69 18.47 4.28
N PRO A 331 3.53 19.14 4.32
CA PRO A 331 2.57 18.99 5.41
C PRO A 331 2.19 17.52 5.63
N PRO A 332 1.84 17.15 6.89
CA PRO A 332 1.49 15.77 7.22
C PRO A 332 0.23 15.30 6.49
N VAL A 333 0.21 14.03 6.12
CA VAL A 333 -1.00 13.35 5.62
C VAL A 333 -2.00 13.20 6.77
N ARG A 334 -3.27 13.48 6.50
CA ARG A 334 -4.38 13.29 7.46
C ARG A 334 -4.84 11.83 7.41
N GLN A 335 -4.18 10.96 8.16
CA GLN A 335 -4.56 9.56 8.25
C GLN A 335 -5.89 9.40 9.01
N GLN A 336 -6.86 8.74 8.38
CA GLN A 336 -8.16 8.41 8.97
C GLN A 336 -8.10 6.96 9.48
N TRP A 337 -7.84 6.83 10.77
CA TRP A 337 -7.75 5.54 11.46
C TRP A 337 -8.92 5.39 12.44
N GLY A 338 -9.80 4.42 12.17
CA GLY A 338 -11.05 4.22 12.92
C GLY A 338 -10.90 3.40 14.19
N ASN A 339 -9.73 2.80 14.46
CA ASN A 339 -9.53 1.87 15.58
C ASN A 339 -10.61 0.77 15.66
N GLN A 340 -11.03 0.24 14.50
CA GLN A 340 -12.13 -0.72 14.41
C GLN A 340 -11.63 -2.16 14.57
N GLN A 341 -12.42 -3.00 15.25
CA GLN A 341 -12.14 -4.41 15.50
C GLN A 341 -12.95 -5.35 14.59
N THR A 342 -13.96 -4.84 13.91
CA THR A 342 -14.86 -5.60 13.03
C THR A 342 -14.83 -5.05 11.61
N VAL A 343 -15.06 -5.92 10.63
CA VAL A 343 -15.13 -5.54 9.21
C VAL A 343 -16.26 -4.53 8.97
N THR A 344 -17.44 -4.77 9.53
CA THR A 344 -18.59 -3.86 9.40
C THR A 344 -18.28 -2.48 10.01
N GLY A 345 -17.71 -2.43 11.22
CA GLY A 345 -17.35 -1.15 11.85
C GLY A 345 -16.28 -0.39 11.06
N LEU A 346 -15.33 -1.11 10.43
CA LEU A 346 -14.34 -0.50 9.55
C LEU A 346 -15.00 0.04 8.27
N GLU A 347 -15.89 -0.72 7.66
CA GLU A 347 -16.63 -0.31 6.47
C GLU A 347 -17.44 0.96 6.74
N GLU A 348 -18.25 0.98 7.80
CA GLU A 348 -19.04 2.13 8.22
C GLU A 348 -18.16 3.37 8.49
N PHE A 349 -17.03 3.19 9.16
CA PHE A 349 -16.09 4.28 9.43
C PHE A 349 -15.49 4.83 8.13
N LEU A 350 -15.04 3.97 7.21
CA LEU A 350 -14.47 4.41 5.94
C LEU A 350 -15.53 5.04 5.04
N GLU A 351 -16.75 4.53 5.03
CA GLU A 351 -17.89 5.14 4.33
C GLU A 351 -18.13 6.59 4.80
N CYS A 352 -18.09 6.83 6.11
CA CYS A 352 -18.18 8.19 6.67
C CYS A 352 -17.03 9.08 6.17
N CYS A 353 -15.79 8.55 6.13
CA CYS A 353 -14.65 9.30 5.62
C CYS A 353 -14.79 9.64 4.11
N MET A 354 -15.29 8.69 3.31
CA MET A 354 -15.51 8.92 1.87
C MET A 354 -16.60 9.97 1.62
N ASN A 355 -17.59 10.08 2.50
CA ASN A 355 -18.68 11.05 2.41
C ASN A 355 -18.37 12.40 3.06
N ASP A 356 -17.27 12.52 3.81
CA ASP A 356 -16.85 13.77 4.46
C ASP A 356 -16.28 14.78 3.45
N THR A 357 -17.09 15.78 3.11
CA THR A 357 -16.71 16.84 2.16
C THR A 357 -15.57 17.73 2.68
N GLU A 358 -15.46 17.92 4.00
CA GLU A 358 -14.34 18.69 4.58
C GLU A 358 -13.03 17.91 4.52
N LEU A 359 -13.09 16.60 4.73
CA LEU A 359 -11.93 15.73 4.58
C LEU A 359 -11.42 15.73 3.14
N ARG A 360 -12.33 15.71 2.16
CA ARG A 360 -12.04 15.68 0.72
C ARG A 360 -11.70 17.06 0.13
N ASP A 361 -11.85 18.16 0.88
CA ASP A 361 -11.46 19.47 0.38
C ASP A 361 -9.96 19.47 0.02
N SER A 362 -9.67 19.60 -1.27
CA SER A 362 -8.31 19.58 -1.83
C SER A 362 -7.38 20.63 -1.21
N ARG A 363 -7.93 21.74 -0.72
CA ARG A 363 -7.18 22.80 -0.04
C ARG A 363 -6.61 22.34 1.31
N ARG A 364 -7.23 21.33 1.93
CA ARG A 364 -6.77 20.76 3.20
C ARG A 364 -5.67 19.72 3.04
N GLY A 365 -5.34 19.34 1.82
CA GLY A 365 -4.23 18.46 1.47
C GLY A 365 -4.56 16.98 1.45
N LEU A 366 -3.51 16.16 1.47
CA LEU A 366 -3.60 14.72 1.36
C LEU A 366 -4.29 14.10 2.58
N TRP A 367 -5.06 13.06 2.33
CA TRP A 367 -5.68 12.24 3.37
C TRP A 367 -5.61 10.75 3.00
N ALA A 368 -5.56 9.90 4.00
CA ALA A 368 -5.44 8.46 3.83
C ALA A 368 -6.54 7.71 4.57
N ALA A 369 -7.27 6.87 3.84
CA ALA A 369 -8.16 5.86 4.38
C ALA A 369 -7.33 4.68 4.88
N MET A 370 -7.27 4.49 6.21
CA MET A 370 -6.50 3.44 6.86
C MET A 370 -7.37 2.18 6.97
N ALA A 371 -7.35 1.34 5.91
CA ALA A 371 -8.24 0.19 5.77
C ALA A 371 -7.68 -1.07 6.44
N GLN A 372 -7.35 -0.98 7.73
CA GLN A 372 -6.94 -2.10 8.56
C GLN A 372 -7.73 -2.19 9.86
N LEU A 373 -7.95 -3.41 10.34
CA LEU A 373 -8.49 -3.65 11.68
C LEU A 373 -7.42 -3.45 12.73
N THR A 374 -7.85 -3.06 13.92
CA THR A 374 -7.01 -2.94 15.11
C THR A 374 -7.35 -4.05 16.09
N PRO A 375 -6.37 -4.83 16.59
CA PRO A 375 -6.64 -5.88 17.56
C PRO A 375 -7.20 -5.29 18.86
N GLY A 376 -8.27 -5.89 19.37
CA GLY A 376 -8.83 -5.56 20.67
C GLY A 376 -7.91 -6.06 21.80
N GLN A 377 -8.07 -5.53 23.00
CA GLN A 377 -7.30 -5.98 24.18
C GLN A 377 -7.48 -7.48 24.46
N MET A 378 -8.69 -8.01 24.24
CA MET A 378 -9.00 -9.43 24.43
C MET A 378 -8.28 -10.31 23.39
N ASP A 379 -8.12 -9.84 22.15
CA ASP A 379 -7.37 -10.54 21.11
C ASP A 379 -5.89 -10.66 21.47
N LEU A 380 -5.32 -9.58 21.99
CA LEU A 380 -3.91 -9.55 22.41
C LEU A 380 -3.61 -10.52 23.56
N LEU A 381 -4.54 -10.65 24.50
CA LEU A 381 -4.32 -11.38 25.76
C LEU A 381 -4.79 -12.84 25.71
N PHE A 382 -5.91 -13.13 25.06
CA PHE A 382 -6.63 -14.39 25.20
C PHE A 382 -6.89 -15.16 23.91
N ASN A 383 -6.65 -14.54 22.73
CA ASN A 383 -6.90 -15.20 21.47
C ASN A 383 -5.57 -15.64 20.78
N PRO A 384 -5.15 -16.91 20.94
CA PRO A 384 -3.89 -17.38 20.35
C PRO A 384 -3.91 -17.44 18.82
N LYS A 385 -5.09 -17.40 18.19
CA LYS A 385 -5.27 -17.40 16.74
C LYS A 385 -5.36 -15.99 16.15
N ALA A 386 -5.56 -14.95 16.97
CA ALA A 386 -5.59 -13.58 16.51
C ALA A 386 -4.21 -13.12 16.03
N SER A 387 -4.20 -12.45 14.91
CA SER A 387 -3.01 -11.81 14.33
C SER A 387 -3.44 -10.71 13.36
N LEU A 388 -2.54 -9.78 13.06
CA LEU A 388 -2.80 -8.80 11.99
C LEU A 388 -3.07 -9.49 10.65
N ARG A 389 -2.48 -10.66 10.39
CA ARG A 389 -2.74 -11.46 9.18
C ARG A 389 -4.17 -11.96 9.09
N THR A 390 -4.70 -12.52 10.19
CA THR A 390 -6.09 -13.00 10.20
C THR A 390 -7.07 -11.85 10.02
N MET A 391 -6.80 -10.71 10.63
CA MET A 391 -7.58 -9.48 10.48
C MET A 391 -7.49 -8.94 9.03
N ALA A 392 -6.29 -8.84 8.49
CA ALA A 392 -6.09 -8.39 7.11
C ALA A 392 -6.78 -9.31 6.10
N ASN A 393 -6.73 -10.63 6.30
CA ASN A 393 -7.38 -11.58 5.39
C ASN A 393 -8.90 -11.35 5.30
N THR A 394 -9.55 -10.98 6.40
CA THR A 394 -11.00 -10.69 6.40
C THR A 394 -11.34 -9.35 5.74
N VAL A 395 -10.47 -8.35 5.84
CA VAL A 395 -10.68 -7.03 5.22
C VAL A 395 -10.32 -7.06 3.74
N ASN A 396 -9.16 -7.63 3.40
CA ASN A 396 -8.60 -7.57 2.05
C ASN A 396 -9.54 -8.14 0.99
N SER A 397 -10.28 -9.22 1.31
CA SER A 397 -11.29 -9.79 0.42
C SER A 397 -12.46 -8.85 0.10
N LYS A 398 -12.74 -7.86 0.97
CA LYS A 398 -13.84 -6.89 0.80
C LYS A 398 -13.37 -5.54 0.26
N LEU A 399 -12.15 -5.14 0.62
CA LEU A 399 -11.62 -3.82 0.32
C LEU A 399 -11.58 -3.51 -1.18
N THR A 400 -11.24 -4.49 -2.01
CA THR A 400 -11.25 -4.37 -3.48
C THR A 400 -12.65 -3.95 -3.97
N GLY A 401 -13.69 -4.66 -3.54
CA GLY A 401 -15.08 -4.35 -3.91
C GLY A 401 -15.53 -2.99 -3.38
N TRP A 402 -15.25 -2.67 -2.12
CA TRP A 402 -15.59 -1.36 -1.55
C TRP A 402 -14.99 -0.21 -2.35
N LEU A 403 -13.69 -0.31 -2.68
CA LEU A 403 -13.01 0.75 -3.43
C LEU A 403 -13.51 0.83 -4.88
N ARG A 404 -13.60 -0.31 -5.60
CA ARG A 404 -14.01 -0.38 -7.01
C ARG A 404 -15.47 0.05 -7.21
N ASP A 405 -16.37 -0.41 -6.35
CA ASP A 405 -17.81 -0.29 -6.60
C ASP A 405 -18.40 0.99 -6.00
N ARG A 406 -17.74 1.59 -4.96
CA ARG A 406 -18.33 2.70 -4.22
C ARG A 406 -17.41 3.89 -4.00
N TRP A 407 -16.11 3.69 -3.70
CA TRP A 407 -15.26 4.74 -3.12
C TRP A 407 -14.21 5.32 -4.07
N TRP A 408 -14.03 4.76 -5.26
CA TRP A 408 -12.96 5.14 -6.16
C TRP A 408 -12.96 6.63 -6.54
N GLN A 409 -14.16 7.26 -6.63
CA GLN A 409 -14.29 8.68 -6.96
C GLN A 409 -13.82 9.58 -5.80
N GLN A 410 -14.08 9.18 -4.57
CA GLN A 410 -13.84 9.96 -3.37
C GLN A 410 -12.45 9.74 -2.78
N ALA A 411 -11.88 8.56 -2.97
CA ALA A 411 -10.61 8.16 -2.37
C ALA A 411 -9.43 9.03 -2.86
N ASN A 412 -8.50 9.34 -1.91
CA ASN A 412 -7.20 9.92 -2.22
C ASN A 412 -6.09 8.88 -1.95
N ILE A 413 -5.78 8.54 -0.71
CA ILE A 413 -4.83 7.48 -0.38
C ILE A 413 -5.59 6.32 0.26
N VAL A 414 -5.34 5.08 -0.16
CA VAL A 414 -5.93 3.88 0.44
C VAL A 414 -4.81 2.95 0.88
N THR A 415 -4.77 2.62 2.17
CA THR A 415 -3.74 1.75 2.74
C THR A 415 -4.31 0.46 3.27
N SER A 416 -3.53 -0.61 3.23
CA SER A 416 -3.90 -1.90 3.80
C SER A 416 -2.71 -2.61 4.43
N ASP A 417 -3.01 -3.62 5.26
CA ASP A 417 -2.04 -4.61 5.72
C ASP A 417 -1.97 -5.77 4.72
N PHE A 418 -0.77 -6.33 4.52
CA PHE A 418 -0.54 -7.46 3.60
C PHE A 418 -1.19 -7.24 2.24
N PHE A 419 -0.82 -6.16 1.60
CA PHE A 419 -1.47 -5.54 0.43
C PHE A 419 -1.70 -6.49 -0.76
N LEU A 420 -0.91 -7.56 -0.94
CA LEU A 420 -1.15 -8.55 -1.99
C LEU A 420 -2.44 -9.38 -1.76
N GLY A 421 -3.05 -9.30 -0.57
CA GLY A 421 -4.33 -9.92 -0.26
C GLY A 421 -5.54 -9.19 -0.84
N ASN A 422 -5.33 -8.04 -1.47
CA ASN A 422 -6.37 -7.26 -2.16
C ASN A 422 -5.86 -6.76 -3.52
N ASN A 423 -6.74 -6.12 -4.29
CA ASN A 423 -6.42 -5.54 -5.60
C ASN A 423 -6.44 -4.00 -5.60
N VAL A 424 -6.15 -3.38 -4.46
CA VAL A 424 -6.19 -1.90 -4.32
C VAL A 424 -5.25 -1.21 -5.29
N VAL A 425 -4.10 -1.81 -5.63
CA VAL A 425 -3.15 -1.23 -6.60
C VAL A 425 -3.83 -1.04 -7.96
N ASP A 426 -4.47 -2.08 -8.50
CA ASP A 426 -5.12 -2.02 -9.81
C ASP A 426 -6.31 -1.08 -9.80
N VAL A 427 -7.14 -1.17 -8.74
CA VAL A 427 -8.28 -0.26 -8.59
C VAL A 427 -7.82 1.20 -8.52
N ALA A 428 -6.74 1.50 -7.79
CA ALA A 428 -6.21 2.86 -7.68
C ALA A 428 -5.67 3.39 -9.01
N ILE A 429 -4.99 2.54 -9.80
CA ILE A 429 -4.50 2.89 -11.14
C ILE A 429 -5.68 3.17 -12.06
N ALA A 430 -6.65 2.25 -12.17
CA ALA A 430 -7.83 2.40 -13.01
C ALA A 430 -8.67 3.62 -12.63
N ALA A 431 -8.88 3.83 -11.32
CA ALA A 431 -9.58 5.01 -10.79
C ALA A 431 -8.87 6.33 -11.16
N SER A 432 -7.55 6.36 -11.04
CA SER A 432 -6.77 7.54 -11.41
C SER A 432 -6.86 7.82 -12.91
N MET A 433 -6.80 6.79 -13.75
CA MET A 433 -6.97 6.92 -15.21
C MET A 433 -8.36 7.45 -15.57
N GLU A 434 -9.42 6.91 -14.97
CA GLU A 434 -10.79 7.37 -15.26
C GLU A 434 -11.02 8.81 -14.78
N LYS A 435 -10.53 9.18 -13.58
CA LYS A 435 -10.56 10.58 -13.11
C LYS A 435 -9.80 11.52 -14.07
N GLY A 436 -8.64 11.12 -14.55
CA GLY A 436 -7.85 11.92 -15.47
C GLY A 436 -8.50 12.06 -16.85
N ASN A 437 -9.10 10.99 -17.36
CA ASN A 437 -9.86 11.04 -18.62
C ASN A 437 -11.11 11.90 -18.49
N ALA A 438 -11.82 11.86 -17.37
CA ALA A 438 -12.95 12.73 -17.08
C ALA A 438 -12.53 14.20 -17.00
N PHE A 439 -11.41 14.51 -16.34
CA PHE A 439 -10.84 15.85 -16.25
C PHE A 439 -10.55 16.44 -17.64
N LYS A 440 -9.92 15.67 -18.53
CA LYS A 440 -9.65 16.12 -19.92
C LYS A 440 -10.91 16.36 -20.72
N ARG A 441 -11.94 15.51 -20.59
CA ARG A 441 -13.23 15.73 -21.25
C ARG A 441 -13.84 17.07 -20.84
N TYR A 442 -13.69 17.47 -19.58
CA TYR A 442 -14.18 18.74 -19.08
C TYR A 442 -13.40 19.95 -19.59
N GLU A 443 -12.06 19.85 -19.74
CA GLU A 443 -11.22 20.94 -20.27
C GLU A 443 -11.46 21.21 -21.78
N LEU A 444 -11.97 20.22 -22.52
CA LEU A 444 -12.26 20.34 -23.95
C LEU A 444 -13.68 20.86 -24.26
N MET A 445 -14.53 21.03 -23.26
CA MET A 445 -15.90 21.57 -23.36
C MET A 445 -15.95 23.06 -23.05
#